data_1a9ef3f165c2e080a66a180bbed2a227
#
_entry.id   1a9ef3f165c2e080a66a180bbed2a227
#
_cell.length_a   1.000
_cell.length_b   1.000
_cell.length_c   1.000
_cell.angle_alpha   90.00
_cell.angle_beta   90.00
_cell.angle_gamma   90.00
#
_symmetry.space_group_name_H-M   'P 1'
#
loop_
_entity.id
_entity.type
_entity.pdbx_description
1 polymer ?
#
loop_
_entity_poly.entity_id
_entity_poly.type
_entity_poly.pdbx_seq_one_letter_code
_entity_poly.pdbx_strand_id
1 'polypeptide(L)'
;GVYLYLQALKKGDSRAERILRLISSNGGNRSGMAFGAVDSFGNVHPDQFTQSVTFGNVNESSFGEIWTNPHNELLQALKERKKYLKGRCAACRWLDLCNGNFRARAAALGDLWQSDPACYLSDEEIK
;
A
#
# COMPACT_ATOMS: atom_id res chain seq x y z
N GLY A 1 -5.99 3.52 9.81
CA GLY A 1 -5.68 2.33 10.59
C GLY A 1 -4.88 2.65 11.84
N VAL A 2 -3.56 2.62 11.76
CA VAL A 2 -2.65 2.81 12.93
C VAL A 2 -2.95 4.09 13.70
N TYR A 3 -3.16 5.22 13.04
CA TYR A 3 -3.53 6.47 13.70
C TYR A 3 -4.76 6.32 14.61
N LEU A 4 -5.82 5.67 14.14
CA LEU A 4 -7.05 5.45 14.94
C LEU A 4 -6.78 4.56 16.16
N TYR A 5 -5.92 3.55 16.00
CA TYR A 5 -5.49 2.70 17.10
C TYR A 5 -4.76 3.52 18.18
N LEU A 6 -3.78 4.34 17.78
CA LEU A 6 -3.03 5.17 18.71
C LEU A 6 -3.91 6.22 19.41
N GLN A 7 -4.87 6.80 18.69
CA GLN A 7 -5.84 7.73 19.31
C GLN A 7 -6.73 7.02 20.34
N ALA A 8 -7.15 5.78 20.05
CA ALA A 8 -7.93 4.99 21.00
C ALA A 8 -7.11 4.66 22.25
N LEU A 9 -5.85 4.26 22.09
CA LEU A 9 -4.94 4.02 23.22
C LEU A 9 -4.76 5.27 24.10
N LYS A 10 -4.48 6.42 23.51
CA LYS A 10 -4.28 7.70 24.22
C LYS A 10 -5.51 8.11 25.04
N LYS A 11 -6.70 7.74 24.57
CA LYS A 11 -7.98 8.05 25.24
C LYS A 11 -8.42 6.98 26.25
N GLY A 12 -7.68 5.88 26.39
CA GLY A 12 -8.13 4.74 27.20
C GLY A 12 -9.39 4.07 26.67
N ASP A 13 -9.63 4.14 25.34
CA ASP A 13 -10.82 3.58 24.70
C ASP A 13 -10.71 2.04 24.67
N SER A 14 -11.69 1.35 25.24
CA SER A 14 -11.76 -0.11 25.27
C SER A 14 -11.76 -0.77 23.88
N ARG A 15 -12.04 -0.01 22.81
CA ARG A 15 -12.01 -0.48 21.43
C ARG A 15 -10.60 -0.59 20.83
N ALA A 16 -9.55 -0.09 21.52
CA ALA A 16 -8.19 -0.08 21.01
C ALA A 16 -7.72 -1.48 20.56
N GLU A 17 -7.91 -2.50 21.39
CA GLU A 17 -7.55 -3.88 21.02
C GLU A 17 -8.30 -4.41 19.79
N ARG A 18 -9.59 -4.08 19.68
CA ARG A 18 -10.40 -4.48 18.52
C ARG A 18 -9.88 -3.81 17.25
N ILE A 19 -9.53 -2.52 17.34
CA ILE A 19 -8.93 -1.79 16.20
C ILE A 19 -7.61 -2.45 15.81
N LEU A 20 -6.74 -2.77 16.77
CA LEU A 20 -5.46 -3.42 16.48
C LEU A 20 -5.66 -4.76 15.78
N ARG A 21 -6.57 -5.61 16.26
CA ARG A 21 -6.87 -6.89 15.60
C ARG A 21 -7.36 -6.72 14.17
N LEU A 22 -8.24 -5.74 13.92
CA LEU A 22 -8.74 -5.46 12.56
C LEU A 22 -7.64 -5.00 11.61
N ILE A 23 -6.77 -4.06 12.03
CA ILE A 23 -5.68 -3.60 11.17
C ILE A 23 -4.61 -4.67 10.96
N SER A 24 -4.36 -5.52 11.95
CA SER A 24 -3.44 -6.66 11.83
C SER A 24 -3.94 -7.69 10.81
N SER A 25 -5.23 -8.03 10.86
CA SER A 25 -5.82 -8.99 9.92
C SER A 25 -5.90 -8.42 8.48
N ASN A 26 -6.06 -7.10 8.34
CA ASN A 26 -6.12 -6.44 7.04
C ASN A 26 -4.75 -6.35 6.34
N GLY A 27 -3.66 -6.21 7.08
CA GLY A 27 -2.29 -6.13 6.54
C GLY A 27 -1.99 -4.85 5.75
N GLY A 28 -2.74 -3.77 5.99
CA GLY A 28 -2.54 -2.46 5.36
C GLY A 28 -2.96 -2.38 3.90
N ASN A 29 -2.36 -1.48 3.14
CA ASN A 29 -2.66 -1.32 1.72
C ASN A 29 -2.07 -2.47 0.90
N ARG A 30 -2.89 -3.09 0.07
CA ARG A 30 -2.52 -4.26 -0.74
C ARG A 30 -2.72 -4.04 -2.25
N SER A 31 -2.75 -2.77 -2.71
CA SER A 31 -2.77 -2.44 -4.13
C SER A 31 -1.57 -3.04 -4.87
N GLY A 32 -1.77 -3.66 -6.02
CA GLY A 32 -0.73 -4.39 -6.75
C GLY A 32 -0.25 -5.68 -6.07
N MET A 33 -0.93 -6.12 -4.99
CA MET A 33 -0.64 -7.38 -4.28
C MET A 33 -1.85 -8.32 -4.31
N ALA A 34 -2.95 -7.90 -3.68
CA ALA A 34 -4.17 -8.69 -3.53
C ALA A 34 -5.30 -8.21 -4.43
N PHE A 35 -5.20 -7.02 -4.98
CA PHE A 35 -6.16 -6.46 -5.91
C PHE A 35 -5.46 -5.52 -6.89
N GLY A 36 -6.10 -5.30 -8.03
CA GLY A 36 -5.73 -4.34 -9.06
C GLY A 36 -6.98 -3.74 -9.67
N ALA A 37 -6.80 -2.87 -10.65
CA ALA A 37 -7.88 -2.27 -11.41
C ALA A 37 -7.61 -2.42 -12.91
N VAL A 38 -8.67 -2.54 -13.69
CA VAL A 38 -8.62 -2.50 -15.15
C VAL A 38 -9.38 -1.27 -15.61
N ASP A 39 -8.76 -0.42 -16.41
CA ASP A 39 -9.40 0.77 -16.94
C ASP A 39 -10.24 0.47 -18.20
N SER A 40 -10.92 1.49 -18.71
CA SER A 40 -11.80 1.36 -19.89
C SER A 40 -11.05 1.01 -21.19
N PHE A 41 -9.73 1.14 -21.21
CA PHE A 41 -8.87 0.76 -22.33
C PHE A 41 -8.27 -0.63 -22.18
N GLY A 42 -8.54 -1.32 -21.06
CA GLY A 42 -8.02 -2.64 -20.75
C GLY A 42 -6.68 -2.65 -20.02
N ASN A 43 -6.13 -1.50 -19.64
CA ASN A 43 -4.88 -1.43 -18.92
C ASN A 43 -5.05 -1.88 -17.47
N VAL A 44 -4.11 -2.68 -16.99
CA VAL A 44 -4.10 -3.20 -15.62
C VAL A 44 -3.20 -2.34 -14.73
N HIS A 45 -3.77 -1.80 -13.65
CA HIS A 45 -3.13 -0.91 -12.69
C HIS A 45 -3.07 -1.53 -11.29
N PRO A 46 -2.18 -1.06 -10.39
CA PRO A 46 -2.15 -1.51 -9.00
C PRO A 46 -3.44 -1.26 -8.24
N ASP A 47 -4.13 -0.18 -8.54
CA ASP A 47 -5.44 0.25 -8.05
C ASP A 47 -6.04 1.31 -8.98
N GLN A 48 -7.26 1.77 -8.69
CA GLN A 48 -7.96 2.77 -9.51
C GLN A 48 -7.32 4.17 -9.46
N PHE A 49 -6.43 4.45 -8.53
CA PHE A 49 -5.82 5.78 -8.35
C PHE A 49 -4.42 5.87 -8.97
N THR A 50 -3.71 4.74 -9.13
CA THR A 50 -2.34 4.69 -9.63
C THR A 50 -2.33 4.47 -11.15
N GLN A 51 -2.93 5.40 -11.88
CA GLN A 51 -3.09 5.33 -13.35
C GLN A 51 -1.76 5.47 -14.11
N SER A 52 -0.74 6.04 -13.50
CA SER A 52 0.61 6.19 -14.09
C SER A 52 1.38 4.88 -14.19
N VAL A 53 0.90 3.83 -13.54
CA VAL A 53 1.53 2.49 -13.54
C VAL A 53 0.63 1.50 -14.25
N THR A 54 1.16 0.81 -15.27
CA THR A 54 0.45 -0.23 -16.04
C THR A 54 1.27 -1.51 -16.04
N PHE A 55 0.63 -2.64 -15.74
CA PHE A 55 1.28 -3.97 -15.76
C PHE A 55 1.10 -4.71 -17.08
N GLY A 56 0.18 -4.28 -17.90
CA GLY A 56 -0.19 -4.88 -19.18
C GLY A 56 -1.62 -4.53 -19.57
N ASN A 57 -2.13 -5.15 -20.62
CA ASN A 57 -3.46 -4.90 -21.15
C ASN A 57 -4.23 -6.22 -21.37
N VAL A 58 -5.48 -6.28 -20.87
CA VAL A 58 -6.31 -7.50 -20.94
C VAL A 58 -6.79 -7.83 -22.35
N ASN A 59 -6.63 -6.93 -23.33
CA ASN A 59 -6.87 -7.22 -24.74
C ASN A 59 -5.71 -8.00 -25.38
N GLU A 60 -4.53 -8.01 -24.76
CA GLU A 60 -3.32 -8.68 -25.26
C GLU A 60 -3.04 -10.00 -24.52
N SER A 61 -3.27 -10.02 -23.21
CA SER A 61 -3.05 -11.18 -22.34
C SER A 61 -4.14 -11.24 -21.27
N SER A 62 -4.43 -12.44 -20.77
CA SER A 62 -5.41 -12.56 -19.68
C SER A 62 -4.94 -11.84 -18.41
N PHE A 63 -5.88 -11.39 -17.59
CA PHE A 63 -5.54 -10.77 -16.30
C PHE A 63 -4.65 -11.68 -15.44
N GLY A 64 -4.93 -13.00 -15.42
CA GLY A 64 -4.13 -13.96 -14.68
C GLY A 64 -2.68 -14.02 -15.14
N GLU A 65 -2.42 -14.02 -16.45
CA GLU A 65 -1.07 -14.01 -17.01
C GLU A 65 -0.34 -12.71 -16.66
N ILE A 66 -1.01 -11.56 -16.78
CA ILE A 66 -0.45 -10.25 -16.39
C ILE A 66 -0.10 -10.25 -14.90
N TRP A 67 -1.04 -10.67 -14.04
CA TRP A 67 -0.93 -10.60 -12.59
C TRP A 67 0.09 -11.56 -11.98
N THR A 68 0.37 -12.66 -12.66
CA THR A 68 1.34 -13.68 -12.22
C THR A 68 2.67 -13.62 -12.95
N ASN A 69 2.87 -12.62 -13.83
CA ASN A 69 4.09 -12.49 -14.61
C ASN A 69 5.32 -12.25 -13.72
N PRO A 70 6.25 -13.22 -13.60
CA PRO A 70 7.43 -13.08 -12.75
C PRO A 70 8.47 -12.11 -13.32
N HIS A 71 8.36 -11.75 -14.60
CA HIS A 71 9.28 -10.84 -15.29
C HIS A 71 8.85 -9.37 -15.22
N ASN A 72 7.67 -9.08 -14.69
CA ASN A 72 7.26 -7.70 -14.43
C ASN A 72 7.87 -7.23 -13.11
N GLU A 73 9.01 -6.55 -13.19
CA GLU A 73 9.80 -6.12 -12.05
C GLU A 73 9.00 -5.22 -11.09
N LEU A 74 8.20 -4.29 -11.63
CA LEU A 74 7.41 -3.38 -10.83
C LEU A 74 6.30 -4.10 -10.07
N LEU A 75 5.61 -5.04 -10.72
CA LEU A 75 4.58 -5.86 -10.07
C LEU A 75 5.18 -6.72 -8.94
N GLN A 76 6.35 -7.34 -9.20
CA GLN A 76 7.05 -8.12 -8.17
C GLN A 76 7.53 -7.24 -7.02
N ALA A 77 8.06 -6.05 -7.33
CA ALA A 77 8.46 -5.08 -6.30
C ALA A 77 7.27 -4.61 -5.45
N LEU A 78 6.08 -4.40 -6.03
CA LEU A 78 4.87 -4.06 -5.28
C LEU A 78 4.41 -5.21 -4.36
N LYS A 79 4.56 -6.46 -4.78
CA LYS A 79 4.28 -7.64 -3.94
C LYS A 79 5.23 -7.75 -2.74
N GLU A 80 6.45 -7.27 -2.88
CA GLU A 80 7.49 -7.23 -1.84
C GLU A 80 7.80 -5.79 -1.37
N ARG A 81 6.84 -4.87 -1.46
CA ARG A 81 7.03 -3.42 -1.34
C ARG A 81 7.80 -2.95 -0.10
N LYS A 82 7.71 -3.67 1.00
CA LYS A 82 8.44 -3.32 2.23
C LYS A 82 9.94 -3.21 2.04
N LYS A 83 10.50 -3.96 1.10
CA LYS A 83 11.94 -3.94 0.75
C LYS A 83 12.34 -2.67 -0.01
N TYR A 84 11.40 -2.01 -0.66
CA TYR A 84 11.64 -0.88 -1.56
C TYR A 84 11.21 0.47 -0.96
N LEU A 85 10.40 0.45 0.09
CA LEU A 85 9.92 1.68 0.73
C LEU A 85 11.07 2.49 1.30
N LYS A 86 10.97 3.80 1.13
CA LYS A 86 11.98 4.79 1.54
C LYS A 86 11.47 5.72 2.64
N GLY A 87 12.36 6.58 3.09
CA GLY A 87 12.05 7.65 4.04
C GLY A 87 11.45 7.13 5.35
N ARG A 88 10.49 7.84 5.89
CA ARG A 88 9.83 7.51 7.17
C ARG A 88 9.20 6.12 7.18
N CYS A 89 8.69 5.65 6.03
CA CYS A 89 8.07 4.33 5.94
C CYS A 89 9.07 3.19 6.15
N ALA A 90 10.31 3.32 5.66
CA ALA A 90 11.34 2.29 5.79
C ALA A 90 11.74 2.02 7.26
N ALA A 91 11.67 3.04 8.11
CA ALA A 91 12.03 2.97 9.52
C ALA A 91 10.82 2.88 10.47
N CYS A 92 9.62 2.76 9.93
CA CYS A 92 8.39 2.83 10.71
C CYS A 92 8.08 1.50 11.40
N ARG A 93 7.94 1.50 12.73
CA ARG A 93 7.54 0.32 13.53
C ARG A 93 6.19 -0.27 13.13
N TRP A 94 5.34 0.51 12.47
CA TRP A 94 3.99 0.11 12.04
C TRP A 94 3.96 -0.39 10.59
N LEU A 95 5.11 -0.57 9.96
CA LEU A 95 5.17 -0.93 8.55
C LEU A 95 4.39 -2.21 8.25
N ASP A 96 4.44 -3.21 9.12
CA ASP A 96 3.73 -4.48 8.95
C ASP A 96 2.20 -4.34 8.98
N LEU A 97 1.69 -3.36 9.72
CA LEU A 97 0.25 -3.07 9.80
C LEU A 97 -0.23 -2.12 8.70
N CYS A 98 0.64 -1.20 8.25
CA CYS A 98 0.31 -0.15 7.31
C CYS A 98 0.62 -0.52 5.86
N ASN A 99 1.70 -1.27 5.64
CA ASN A 99 2.23 -1.67 4.33
C ASN A 99 2.49 -0.47 3.38
N GLY A 100 2.96 0.66 3.96
CA GLY A 100 3.30 1.87 3.21
C GLY A 100 2.11 2.73 2.78
N ASN A 101 0.89 2.39 3.21
CA ASN A 101 -0.34 3.12 2.92
C ASN A 101 -0.58 3.32 1.41
N PHE A 102 -1.20 4.42 0.98
CA PHE A 102 -1.56 4.64 -0.43
C PHE A 102 -0.35 5.03 -1.28
N ARG A 103 0.11 4.10 -2.12
CA ARG A 103 1.21 4.34 -3.06
C ARG A 103 0.89 5.37 -4.13
N ALA A 104 -0.40 5.51 -4.49
CA ALA A 104 -0.85 6.53 -5.44
C ALA A 104 -0.44 7.95 -5.02
N ARG A 105 -0.50 8.28 -3.73
CA ARG A 105 -0.10 9.60 -3.22
C ARG A 105 1.41 9.84 -3.30
N ALA A 106 2.21 8.81 -3.04
CA ALA A 106 3.66 8.89 -3.21
C ALA A 106 4.02 9.01 -4.70
N ALA A 107 3.40 8.21 -5.56
CA ALA A 107 3.58 8.26 -7.00
C ALA A 107 3.22 9.64 -7.59
N ALA A 108 2.18 10.28 -7.09
CA ALA A 108 1.78 11.64 -7.52
C ALA A 108 2.85 12.70 -7.21
N LEU A 109 3.73 12.45 -6.23
CA LEU A 109 4.89 13.29 -5.93
C LEU A 109 6.17 12.86 -6.66
N GLY A 110 6.09 11.90 -7.58
CA GLY A 110 7.18 11.49 -8.46
C GLY A 110 7.96 10.25 -8.03
N ASP A 111 7.70 9.67 -6.85
CA ASP A 111 8.37 8.42 -6.42
C ASP A 111 7.39 7.50 -5.68
N LEU A 112 6.99 6.41 -6.36
CA LEU A 112 6.10 5.37 -5.83
C LEU A 112 6.58 4.78 -4.49
N TRP A 113 7.87 4.77 -4.23
CA TRP A 113 8.50 4.14 -3.08
C TRP A 113 8.69 5.08 -1.89
N GLN A 114 8.45 6.36 -2.08
CA GLN A 114 8.59 7.37 -1.04
C GLN A 114 7.51 7.21 0.05
N SER A 115 7.72 7.85 1.17
CA SER A 115 6.73 7.92 2.26
C SER A 115 5.40 8.50 1.75
N ASP A 116 4.29 7.98 2.25
CA ASP A 116 2.98 8.56 1.96
C ASP A 116 2.91 9.99 2.56
N PRO A 117 2.71 11.03 1.72
CA PRO A 117 2.66 12.41 2.20
C PRO A 117 1.48 12.71 3.14
N ALA A 118 0.46 11.86 3.15
CA ALA A 118 -0.70 11.97 4.04
C ALA A 118 -0.61 11.04 5.26
N CYS A 119 0.60 10.69 5.70
CA CYS A 119 0.80 9.96 6.95
C CYS A 119 0.56 10.89 8.15
N TYR A 120 -0.42 10.55 8.99
CA TYR A 120 -0.78 11.33 10.18
C TYR A 120 0.09 11.05 11.42
N LEU A 121 0.97 10.05 11.36
CA LEU A 121 1.82 9.69 12.48
C LEU A 121 2.95 10.70 12.65
N SER A 122 3.22 11.09 13.89
CA SER A 122 4.41 11.89 14.20
C SER A 122 5.69 11.04 14.10
N ASP A 123 6.85 11.69 14.08
CA ASP A 123 8.14 10.99 14.08
C ASP A 123 8.38 10.17 15.34
N GLU A 124 7.79 10.59 16.46
CA GLU A 124 7.83 9.84 17.72
C GLU A 124 6.94 8.60 17.68
N GLU A 125 5.79 8.69 17.03
CA GLU A 125 4.84 7.57 16.91
C GLU A 125 5.32 6.46 15.98
N ILE A 126 6.23 6.76 15.04
CA ILE A 126 6.77 5.78 14.10
C ILE A 126 8.03 5.06 14.61
N LYS A 127 8.68 5.58 15.63
CA LYS A 127 9.84 4.97 16.31
C LYS A 127 9.35 3.85 17.22
#